data_67de739e14c21244d69568c846b9e8c9
#
_entry.id   67de739e14c21244d69568c846b9e8c9
#
_cell.length_a   1.000
_cell.length_b   1.000
_cell.length_c   1.000
_cell.angle_alpha   90.00
_cell.angle_beta   90.00
_cell.angle_gamma   90.00
#
_symmetry.space_group_name_H-M   'P 1'
#
loop_
_entity.id
_entity.type
_entity.pdbx_description
1 polymer ?
#
loop_
_entity_poly.entity_id
_entity_poly.type
_entity_poly.pdbx_seq_one_letter_code
_entity_poly.pdbx_strand_id
1 'polypeptide(L)'
;MLFRSSQYVEPCMQGLGDKAGVLVFQFSPLPRAWLADAPGWIARLGEFLAALPVGPCYAVELRDPALITPRLMRTLAQARARYCVSLHDRMPPIERQLLALDALDAIDPGPLIVRWNLHQGLRYAAAKEQYAPFNRIVDEDLPTRNALAVRAAQTLRSGRSVTVIANNKAEGSAPLTLERLAQAIAAEIGSSPG
;
A
#
# COMPACT_ATOMS: atom_id res chain seq x y z
N MET A 1 -7.74 24.25 8.98
CA MET A 1 -7.09 23.55 10.10
C MET A 1 -5.73 23.09 9.57
N LEU A 2 -4.67 23.82 9.86
CA LEU A 2 -3.31 23.44 9.48
C LEU A 2 -2.94 22.22 10.30
N PHE A 3 -2.95 21.06 9.65
CA PHE A 3 -2.43 19.84 10.24
C PHE A 3 -0.94 20.10 10.52
N ARG A 4 -0.54 20.05 11.79
CA ARG A 4 0.88 20.21 12.17
C ARG A 4 1.58 18.89 11.87
N SER A 5 1.81 18.64 10.58
CA SER A 5 2.49 17.43 10.08
C SER A 5 3.88 17.25 10.70
N SER A 6 4.59 18.32 10.99
CA SER A 6 5.84 18.29 11.73
C SER A 6 5.70 17.63 13.10
N GLN A 7 4.60 17.84 13.81
CA GLN A 7 4.35 17.22 15.13
C GLN A 7 4.18 15.69 15.08
N TYR A 8 3.91 15.13 13.91
CA TYR A 8 3.84 13.67 13.71
C TYR A 8 5.10 13.11 13.07
N VAL A 9 5.57 13.73 12.00
CA VAL A 9 6.70 13.25 11.20
C VAL A 9 8.01 13.35 11.97
N GLU A 10 8.29 14.50 12.57
CA GLU A 10 9.55 14.72 13.30
C GLU A 10 9.77 13.74 14.47
N PRO A 11 8.80 13.51 15.38
CA PRO A 11 8.96 12.48 16.42
C PRO A 11 9.15 11.07 15.87
N CYS A 12 8.46 10.71 14.77
CA CYS A 12 8.67 9.42 14.12
C CYS A 12 10.10 9.27 13.61
N MET A 13 10.63 10.28 12.93
CA MET A 13 11.98 10.26 12.39
C MET A 13 13.05 10.28 13.50
N GLN A 14 12.84 11.09 14.54
CA GLN A 14 13.76 11.14 15.68
C GLN A 14 13.78 9.83 16.48
N GLY A 15 12.60 9.22 16.71
CA GLY A 15 12.49 7.98 17.48
C GLY A 15 12.97 6.74 16.74
N LEU A 16 12.78 6.67 15.44
CA LEU A 16 13.15 5.52 14.62
C LEU A 16 14.53 5.65 13.97
N GLY A 17 15.01 6.89 13.70
CA GLY A 17 16.29 7.13 13.04
C GLY A 17 16.38 6.35 11.74
N ASP A 18 17.47 5.64 11.51
CA ASP A 18 17.75 4.83 10.33
C ASP A 18 16.79 3.63 10.15
N LYS A 19 15.99 3.31 11.17
CA LYS A 19 14.94 2.29 11.09
C LYS A 19 13.61 2.83 10.57
N ALA A 20 13.51 4.14 10.32
CA ALA A 20 12.32 4.73 9.75
C ALA A 20 12.14 4.24 8.30
N GLY A 21 11.10 3.47 8.07
CA GLY A 21 10.69 3.02 6.73
C GLY A 21 9.76 4.03 6.08
N VAL A 22 8.64 3.54 5.53
CA VAL A 22 7.61 4.38 4.92
C VAL A 22 6.63 4.91 5.97
N LEU A 23 6.27 6.19 5.86
CA LEU A 23 5.18 6.80 6.64
C LEU A 23 3.89 6.75 5.81
N VAL A 24 2.93 5.93 6.23
CA VAL A 24 1.69 5.70 5.50
C VAL A 24 0.57 6.54 6.08
N PHE A 25 0.00 7.44 5.27
CA PHE A 25 -1.22 8.17 5.59
C PHE A 25 -2.42 7.37 5.09
N GLN A 26 -3.14 6.75 6.02
CA GLN A 26 -4.34 6.01 5.71
C GLN A 26 -5.57 6.91 5.83
N PHE A 27 -6.36 6.98 4.76
CA PHE A 27 -7.66 7.64 4.75
C PHE A 27 -8.77 6.59 4.86
N SER A 28 -9.57 6.71 5.94
CA SER A 28 -10.82 5.96 6.08
C SER A 28 -11.81 6.36 4.98
N PRO A 29 -12.88 5.58 4.74
CA PRO A 29 -13.89 5.96 3.76
C PRO A 29 -14.35 7.40 3.96
N LEU A 30 -14.30 8.17 2.88
CA LEU A 30 -14.63 9.59 2.92
C LEU A 30 -16.15 9.82 3.00
N PRO A 31 -16.59 10.90 3.64
CA PRO A 31 -17.97 11.35 3.55
C PRO A 31 -18.41 11.57 2.09
N ARG A 32 -19.66 11.24 1.76
CA ARG A 32 -20.21 11.38 0.39
C ARG A 32 -20.01 12.78 -0.20
N ALA A 33 -20.13 13.82 0.62
CA ALA A 33 -19.90 15.20 0.18
C ALA A 33 -18.47 15.43 -0.32
N TRP A 34 -17.48 14.76 0.26
CA TRP A 34 -16.09 14.87 -0.16
C TRP A 34 -15.81 14.05 -1.41
N LEU A 35 -16.47 12.88 -1.56
CA LEU A 35 -16.37 12.07 -2.78
C LEU A 35 -17.05 12.74 -3.97
N ALA A 36 -18.10 13.54 -3.74
CA ALA A 36 -18.75 14.34 -4.79
C ALA A 36 -17.80 15.39 -5.39
N ASP A 37 -16.83 15.89 -4.60
CA ASP A 37 -15.73 16.75 -5.05
C ASP A 37 -14.39 16.02 -4.97
N ALA A 38 -14.29 14.84 -5.56
CA ALA A 38 -13.04 14.07 -5.59
C ALA A 38 -11.86 14.87 -6.18
N PRO A 39 -12.03 15.67 -7.26
CA PRO A 39 -10.95 16.52 -7.76
C PRO A 39 -10.44 17.53 -6.74
N GLY A 40 -11.32 18.22 -6.01
CA GLY A 40 -10.95 19.18 -4.97
C GLY A 40 -10.30 18.49 -3.76
N TRP A 41 -10.78 17.30 -3.38
CA TRP A 41 -10.15 16.52 -2.33
C TRP A 41 -8.72 16.10 -2.69
N ILE A 42 -8.50 15.62 -3.94
CA ILE A 42 -7.16 15.26 -4.44
C ILE A 42 -6.23 16.48 -4.46
N ALA A 43 -6.72 17.67 -4.82
CA ALA A 43 -5.93 18.88 -4.79
C ALA A 43 -5.47 19.22 -3.36
N ARG A 44 -6.39 19.18 -2.38
CA ARG A 44 -6.05 19.38 -0.95
C ARG A 44 -5.10 18.33 -0.41
N LEU A 45 -5.21 17.07 -0.86
CA LEU A 45 -4.23 16.02 -0.54
C LEU A 45 -2.85 16.40 -1.07
N GLY A 46 -2.76 16.90 -2.31
CA GLY A 46 -1.49 17.35 -2.89
C GLY A 46 -0.85 18.50 -2.10
N GLU A 47 -1.64 19.49 -1.69
CA GLU A 47 -1.18 20.58 -0.82
C GLU A 47 -0.67 20.08 0.54
N PHE A 48 -1.41 19.14 1.13
CA PHE A 48 -0.99 18.51 2.38
C PHE A 48 0.35 17.77 2.23
N LEU A 49 0.49 16.94 1.20
CA LEU A 49 1.72 16.18 0.96
C LEU A 49 2.91 17.09 0.65
N ALA A 50 2.70 18.17 -0.11
CA ALA A 50 3.74 19.15 -0.43
C ALA A 50 4.23 19.95 0.79
N ALA A 51 3.40 20.04 1.84
CA ALA A 51 3.75 20.71 3.10
C ALA A 51 4.47 19.80 4.10
N LEU A 52 4.66 18.49 3.77
CA LEU A 52 5.36 17.54 4.64
C LEU A 52 6.88 17.81 4.63
N PRO A 53 7.59 17.51 5.73
CA PRO A 53 9.06 17.56 5.78
C PRO A 53 9.69 16.71 4.67
N VAL A 54 10.74 17.23 4.04
CA VAL A 54 11.50 16.50 3.03
C VAL A 54 12.37 15.43 3.72
N GLY A 55 12.48 14.24 3.12
CA GLY A 55 13.35 13.16 3.56
C GLY A 55 12.65 11.81 3.69
N PRO A 56 11.58 11.67 4.49
CA PRO A 56 10.86 10.40 4.61
C PRO A 56 10.20 9.96 3.31
N CYS A 57 10.07 8.63 3.14
CA CYS A 57 9.19 8.07 2.12
C CYS A 57 7.74 8.16 2.61
N TYR A 58 6.89 8.88 1.91
CA TYR A 58 5.47 8.97 2.20
C TYR A 58 4.65 8.08 1.29
N ALA A 59 3.61 7.45 1.84
CA ALA A 59 2.64 6.71 1.06
C ALA A 59 1.21 7.05 1.48
N VAL A 60 0.29 6.96 0.52
CA VAL A 60 -1.15 7.21 0.73
C VAL A 60 -1.92 5.92 0.54
N GLU A 61 -2.62 5.49 1.58
CA GLU A 61 -3.56 4.37 1.55
C GLU A 61 -4.99 4.88 1.54
N LEU A 62 -5.77 4.43 0.58
CA LEU A 62 -7.18 4.80 0.41
C LEU A 62 -8.12 3.64 0.74
N ARG A 63 -9.39 3.99 1.05
CA ARG A 63 -10.50 3.06 1.23
C ARG A 63 -11.68 3.35 0.31
N ASP A 64 -11.47 4.22 -0.68
CA ASP A 64 -12.46 4.63 -1.69
C ASP A 64 -11.91 4.38 -3.08
N PRO A 65 -12.40 3.34 -3.81
CA PRO A 65 -11.94 3.00 -5.15
C PRO A 65 -12.12 4.13 -6.17
N ALA A 66 -13.12 4.99 -5.97
CA ALA A 66 -13.41 6.12 -6.86
C ALA A 66 -12.27 7.16 -6.90
N LEU A 67 -11.41 7.19 -5.89
CA LEU A 67 -10.25 8.09 -5.83
C LEU A 67 -9.05 7.57 -6.60
N ILE A 68 -9.01 6.27 -6.98
CA ILE A 68 -7.92 5.71 -7.79
C ILE A 68 -8.07 6.18 -9.22
N THR A 69 -7.53 7.34 -9.51
CA THR A 69 -7.66 8.03 -10.79
C THR A 69 -6.29 8.47 -11.32
N PRO A 70 -6.14 8.70 -12.63
CA PRO A 70 -4.91 9.28 -13.18
C PRO A 70 -4.55 10.64 -12.55
N ARG A 71 -5.56 11.40 -12.11
CA ARG A 71 -5.32 12.66 -11.39
C ARG A 71 -4.63 12.42 -10.06
N LEU A 72 -5.09 11.44 -9.27
CA LEU A 72 -4.43 11.07 -8.02
C LEU A 72 -2.97 10.67 -8.27
N MET A 73 -2.71 9.81 -9.26
CA MET A 73 -1.35 9.33 -9.55
C MET A 73 -0.42 10.50 -9.92
N ARG A 74 -0.88 11.45 -10.73
CA ARG A 74 -0.10 12.67 -11.01
C ARG A 74 0.15 13.52 -9.76
N THR A 75 -0.87 13.66 -8.90
CA THR A 75 -0.72 14.43 -7.64
C THR A 75 0.29 13.77 -6.70
N LEU A 76 0.26 12.45 -6.57
CA LEU A 76 1.24 11.69 -5.77
C LEU A 76 2.65 11.85 -6.34
N ALA A 77 2.82 11.71 -7.67
CA ALA A 77 4.10 11.90 -8.33
C ALA A 77 4.68 13.30 -8.08
N GLN A 78 3.87 14.35 -8.23
CA GLN A 78 4.28 15.73 -7.98
C GLN A 78 4.74 15.96 -6.53
N ALA A 79 4.08 15.29 -5.59
CA ALA A 79 4.42 15.35 -4.16
C ALA A 79 5.53 14.35 -3.75
N ARG A 80 6.07 13.56 -4.68
CA ARG A 80 7.01 12.46 -4.41
C ARG A 80 6.49 11.47 -3.35
N ALA A 81 5.19 11.24 -3.35
CA ALA A 81 4.52 10.30 -2.47
C ALA A 81 4.10 9.05 -3.23
N ARG A 82 4.05 7.92 -2.55
CA ARG A 82 3.69 6.63 -3.15
C ARG A 82 2.20 6.32 -2.96
N TYR A 83 1.63 5.61 -3.91
CA TYR A 83 0.37 4.92 -3.72
C TYR A 83 0.62 3.64 -2.94
N CYS A 84 -0.03 3.48 -1.79
CA CYS A 84 -0.01 2.22 -1.04
C CYS A 84 -1.11 1.30 -1.58
N VAL A 85 -0.71 0.20 -2.21
CA VAL A 85 -1.64 -0.85 -2.64
C VAL A 85 -2.31 -1.43 -1.39
N SER A 86 -3.63 -1.36 -1.32
CA SER A 86 -4.40 -1.78 -0.15
C SER A 86 -5.34 -2.93 -0.49
N LEU A 87 -5.04 -4.11 0.04
CA LEU A 87 -5.87 -5.29 -0.12
C LEU A 87 -6.90 -5.35 1.02
N HIS A 88 -8.11 -4.94 0.70
CA HIS A 88 -9.21 -4.76 1.63
C HIS A 88 -10.54 -4.94 0.90
N ASP A 89 -11.60 -5.37 1.61
CA ASP A 89 -12.93 -5.66 1.04
C ASP A 89 -13.58 -4.52 0.25
N ARG A 90 -13.19 -3.29 0.51
CA ARG A 90 -13.68 -2.09 -0.19
C ARG A 90 -12.86 -1.71 -1.42
N MET A 91 -11.67 -2.27 -1.56
CA MET A 91 -10.75 -1.89 -2.63
C MET A 91 -10.87 -2.83 -3.83
N PRO A 92 -10.54 -2.37 -5.03
CA PRO A 92 -10.57 -3.23 -6.21
C PRO A 92 -9.51 -4.33 -6.11
N PRO A 93 -9.63 -5.39 -6.92
CA PRO A 93 -8.61 -6.42 -7.02
C PRO A 93 -7.21 -5.85 -7.26
N ILE A 94 -6.20 -6.63 -6.88
CA ILE A 94 -4.80 -6.20 -6.92
C ILE A 94 -4.37 -5.74 -8.32
N GLU A 95 -4.79 -6.43 -9.36
CA GLU A 95 -4.41 -6.14 -10.75
C GLU A 95 -4.80 -4.72 -11.15
N ARG A 96 -5.99 -4.28 -10.75
CA ARG A 96 -6.47 -2.92 -11.03
C ARG A 96 -5.67 -1.87 -10.24
N GLN A 97 -5.26 -2.19 -9.03
CA GLN A 97 -4.43 -1.29 -8.22
C GLN A 97 -3.00 -1.21 -8.77
N LEU A 98 -2.45 -2.33 -9.27
CA LEU A 98 -1.14 -2.36 -9.92
C LEU A 98 -1.12 -1.55 -11.21
N LEU A 99 -2.18 -1.57 -12.03
CA LEU A 99 -2.30 -0.70 -13.20
C LEU A 99 -2.27 0.80 -12.82
N ALA A 100 -2.90 1.18 -11.71
CA ALA A 100 -2.81 2.55 -11.21
C ALA A 100 -1.38 2.89 -10.73
N LEU A 101 -0.71 1.94 -10.08
CA LEU A 101 0.68 2.09 -9.68
C LEU A 101 1.62 2.22 -10.89
N ASP A 102 1.36 1.49 -12.00
CA ASP A 102 2.12 1.65 -13.25
C ASP A 102 2.01 3.06 -13.82
N ALA A 103 0.83 3.67 -13.73
CA ALA A 103 0.64 5.05 -14.15
C ALA A 103 1.39 6.06 -13.26
N LEU A 104 1.57 5.76 -11.98
CA LEU A 104 2.42 6.54 -11.08
C LEU A 104 3.89 6.33 -11.41
N ASP A 105 4.33 5.07 -11.55
CA ASP A 105 5.72 4.71 -11.82
C ASP A 105 6.22 5.20 -13.18
N ALA A 106 5.34 5.42 -14.15
CA ALA A 106 5.68 6.04 -15.43
C ALA A 106 6.07 7.52 -15.29
N ILE A 107 5.64 8.19 -14.21
CA ILE A 107 5.94 9.61 -13.94
C ILE A 107 7.07 9.73 -12.91
N ASP A 108 6.96 9.00 -11.80
CA ASP A 108 7.87 9.04 -10.66
C ASP A 108 8.10 7.60 -10.16
N PRO A 109 9.09 6.87 -10.72
CA PRO A 109 9.40 5.50 -10.31
C PRO A 109 9.86 5.46 -8.85
N GLY A 110 9.33 4.53 -8.05
CA GLY A 110 9.66 4.47 -6.62
C GLY A 110 9.41 3.11 -5.98
N PRO A 111 9.50 3.02 -4.66
CA PRO A 111 9.29 1.78 -3.92
C PRO A 111 7.86 1.25 -4.07
N LEU A 112 7.71 -0.07 -3.99
CA LEU A 112 6.42 -0.74 -3.85
C LEU A 112 6.01 -0.78 -2.38
N ILE A 113 4.86 -0.20 -2.06
CA ILE A 113 4.30 -0.20 -0.72
C ILE A 113 2.95 -0.92 -0.76
N VAL A 114 2.79 -1.95 0.07
CA VAL A 114 1.59 -2.79 0.11
C VAL A 114 1.12 -2.98 1.55
N ARG A 115 -0.18 -2.88 1.75
CA ARG A 115 -0.84 -3.34 2.98
C ARG A 115 -1.84 -4.44 2.65
N TRP A 116 -1.48 -5.68 2.99
CA TRP A 116 -2.32 -6.85 2.81
C TRP A 116 -3.15 -7.07 4.08
N ASN A 117 -4.27 -6.37 4.13
CA ASN A 117 -5.09 -6.27 5.34
C ASN A 117 -6.12 -7.39 5.48
N LEU A 118 -6.60 -7.94 4.35
CA LEU A 118 -7.73 -8.86 4.33
C LEU A 118 -7.65 -9.76 3.09
N HIS A 119 -8.09 -11.01 3.24
CA HIS A 119 -8.30 -11.93 2.13
C HIS A 119 -9.33 -11.36 1.15
N GLN A 120 -9.06 -11.48 -0.15
CA GLN A 120 -9.97 -11.00 -1.17
C GLN A 120 -11.30 -11.77 -1.09
N GLY A 121 -12.42 -11.04 -1.11
CA GLY A 121 -13.76 -11.62 -1.01
C GLY A 121 -14.30 -11.82 0.41
N LEU A 122 -13.48 -11.67 1.44
CA LEU A 122 -13.94 -11.76 2.84
C LEU A 122 -14.23 -10.38 3.44
N ARG A 123 -15.16 -10.38 4.40
CA ARG A 123 -15.37 -9.23 5.28
C ARG A 123 -14.54 -9.36 6.54
N TYR A 124 -14.14 -8.23 7.11
CA TYR A 124 -13.25 -8.17 8.28
C TYR A 124 -13.72 -9.03 9.48
N ALA A 125 -15.02 -8.98 9.81
CA ALA A 125 -15.57 -9.75 10.93
C ALA A 125 -15.51 -11.25 10.67
N ALA A 126 -15.87 -11.69 9.46
CA ALA A 126 -15.84 -13.10 9.06
C ALA A 126 -14.40 -13.65 9.09
N ALA A 127 -13.44 -12.93 8.55
CA ALA A 127 -12.03 -13.33 8.58
C ALA A 127 -11.49 -13.41 10.03
N LYS A 128 -11.90 -12.49 10.91
CA LYS A 128 -11.50 -12.52 12.32
C LYS A 128 -11.98 -13.79 13.03
N GLU A 129 -13.23 -14.19 12.81
CA GLU A 129 -13.82 -15.37 13.41
C GLU A 129 -13.23 -16.66 12.81
N GLN A 130 -13.12 -16.71 11.48
CA GLN A 130 -12.67 -17.90 10.76
C GLN A 130 -11.19 -18.19 10.99
N TYR A 131 -10.33 -17.18 11.16
CA TYR A 131 -8.89 -17.35 11.19
C TYR A 131 -8.28 -17.36 12.60
N ALA A 132 -9.06 -17.06 13.64
CA ALA A 132 -8.58 -17.21 15.02
C ALA A 132 -8.11 -18.67 15.27
N PRO A 133 -7.04 -18.88 16.03
CA PRO A 133 -6.20 -17.98 16.80
C PRO A 133 -5.03 -17.32 16.02
N PHE A 134 -5.05 -17.27 14.71
CA PHE A 134 -4.05 -16.61 13.85
C PHE A 134 -2.64 -17.22 13.87
N ASN A 135 -2.55 -18.52 14.08
CA ASN A 135 -1.29 -19.27 14.24
C ASN A 135 -0.94 -20.17 13.03
N ARG A 136 -1.77 -20.15 12.00
CA ARG A 136 -1.57 -20.94 10.78
C ARG A 136 -2.18 -20.23 9.57
N ILE A 137 -1.79 -20.64 8.38
CA ILE A 137 -2.53 -20.31 7.16
C ILE A 137 -3.83 -21.12 7.17
N VAL A 138 -4.94 -20.43 7.07
CA VAL A 138 -6.30 -21.01 7.05
C VAL A 138 -6.86 -21.01 5.64
N ASP A 139 -6.65 -19.89 4.91
CA ASP A 139 -7.18 -19.69 3.57
C ASP A 139 -6.14 -18.95 2.73
N GLU A 140 -5.56 -19.65 1.75
CA GLU A 140 -4.50 -19.11 0.90
C GLU A 140 -5.08 -18.24 -0.21
N ASP A 141 -4.62 -17.00 -0.30
CA ASP A 141 -4.92 -16.12 -1.43
C ASP A 141 -3.79 -16.18 -2.48
N LEU A 142 -3.70 -17.34 -3.15
CA LEU A 142 -2.67 -17.57 -4.16
C LEU A 142 -2.68 -16.55 -5.31
N PRO A 143 -3.84 -16.12 -5.86
CA PRO A 143 -3.85 -15.11 -6.91
C PRO A 143 -3.19 -13.80 -6.44
N THR A 144 -3.56 -13.30 -5.29
CA THR A 144 -2.96 -12.08 -4.70
C THR A 144 -1.48 -12.28 -4.43
N ARG A 145 -1.07 -13.41 -3.83
CA ARG A 145 0.33 -13.71 -3.52
C ARG A 145 1.19 -13.74 -4.78
N ASN A 146 0.72 -14.40 -5.85
CA ASN A 146 1.45 -14.49 -7.11
C ASN A 146 1.57 -13.12 -7.79
N ALA A 147 0.49 -12.35 -7.86
CA ALA A 147 0.55 -10.99 -8.42
C ALA A 147 1.51 -10.08 -7.64
N LEU A 148 1.51 -10.17 -6.31
CA LEU A 148 2.47 -9.45 -5.45
C LEU A 148 3.89 -9.91 -5.67
N ALA A 149 4.13 -11.23 -5.79
CA ALA A 149 5.47 -11.78 -6.00
C ALA A 149 6.08 -11.30 -7.32
N VAL A 150 5.34 -11.37 -8.41
CA VAL A 150 5.76 -10.88 -9.72
C VAL A 150 6.09 -9.38 -9.65
N ARG A 151 5.18 -8.56 -9.09
CA ARG A 151 5.38 -7.12 -8.99
C ARG A 151 6.57 -6.76 -8.09
N ALA A 152 6.71 -7.44 -6.94
CA ALA A 152 7.82 -7.24 -6.03
C ALA A 152 9.16 -7.58 -6.68
N ALA A 153 9.25 -8.73 -7.38
CA ALA A 153 10.44 -9.13 -8.11
C ALA A 153 10.84 -8.10 -9.18
N GLN A 154 9.87 -7.58 -9.95
CA GLN A 154 10.11 -6.51 -10.93
C GLN A 154 10.65 -5.23 -10.27
N THR A 155 10.07 -4.83 -9.14
CA THR A 155 10.49 -3.65 -8.39
C THR A 155 11.92 -3.82 -7.86
N LEU A 156 12.24 -4.98 -7.26
CA LEU A 156 13.56 -5.28 -6.74
C LEU A 156 14.64 -5.33 -7.84
N ARG A 157 14.33 -5.94 -9.01
CA ARG A 157 15.25 -5.96 -10.16
C ARG A 157 15.58 -4.57 -10.70
N SER A 158 14.65 -3.61 -10.53
CA SER A 158 14.89 -2.20 -10.89
C SER A 158 15.66 -1.41 -9.81
N GLY A 159 16.19 -2.09 -8.78
CA GLY A 159 16.96 -1.48 -7.69
C GLY A 159 16.08 -0.72 -6.66
N ARG A 160 14.76 -0.89 -6.71
CA ARG A 160 13.81 -0.21 -5.81
C ARG A 160 13.41 -1.13 -4.66
N SER A 161 13.09 -0.55 -3.51
CA SER A 161 12.69 -1.31 -2.33
C SER A 161 11.23 -1.74 -2.38
N VAL A 162 10.91 -2.80 -1.63
CA VAL A 162 9.56 -3.34 -1.45
C VAL A 162 9.24 -3.40 0.05
N THR A 163 8.11 -2.85 0.43
CA THR A 163 7.59 -2.92 1.80
C THR A 163 6.19 -3.53 1.78
N VAL A 164 6.03 -4.68 2.43
CA VAL A 164 4.73 -5.35 2.58
C VAL A 164 4.39 -5.47 4.06
N ILE A 165 3.22 -4.99 4.43
CA ILE A 165 2.66 -5.10 5.77
C ILE A 165 1.44 -6.01 5.68
N ALA A 166 1.53 -7.22 6.22
CA ALA A 166 0.41 -8.16 6.26
C ALA A 166 -0.35 -8.08 7.58
N ASN A 167 -1.65 -8.34 7.52
CA ASN A 167 -2.49 -8.59 8.69
C ASN A 167 -2.81 -10.08 8.76
N ASN A 168 -3.06 -10.60 9.96
CA ASN A 168 -3.47 -12.00 10.14
C ASN A 168 -4.74 -12.38 9.34
N LYS A 169 -5.56 -11.40 9.00
CA LYS A 169 -6.78 -11.61 8.19
C LYS A 169 -6.50 -11.71 6.68
N ALA A 170 -5.24 -11.59 6.27
CA ALA A 170 -4.87 -11.87 4.89
C ALA A 170 -5.09 -13.35 4.55
N GLU A 171 -4.52 -14.25 5.34
CA GLU A 171 -4.58 -15.70 5.10
C GLU A 171 -4.67 -16.53 6.40
N GLY A 172 -4.70 -15.91 7.59
CA GLY A 172 -4.76 -16.59 8.90
C GLY A 172 -3.56 -16.33 9.81
N SER A 173 -2.38 -16.01 9.26
CA SER A 173 -1.17 -15.68 10.03
C SER A 173 -0.26 -14.76 9.25
N ALA A 174 -0.12 -13.52 9.69
CA ALA A 174 0.71 -12.53 9.02
C ALA A 174 2.18 -12.97 8.86
N PRO A 175 2.86 -13.53 9.86
CA PRO A 175 4.22 -14.02 9.69
C PRO A 175 4.36 -15.09 8.61
N LEU A 176 3.45 -16.08 8.60
CA LEU A 176 3.48 -17.17 7.61
C LEU A 176 3.09 -16.65 6.22
N THR A 177 2.16 -15.71 6.11
CA THR A 177 1.83 -15.04 4.85
C THR A 177 3.04 -14.33 4.26
N LEU A 178 3.79 -13.59 5.09
CA LEU A 178 5.00 -12.89 4.63
C LEU A 178 6.13 -13.86 4.27
N GLU A 179 6.31 -14.94 5.02
CA GLU A 179 7.28 -15.99 4.69
C GLU A 179 7.00 -16.60 3.32
N ARG A 180 5.74 -17.00 3.07
CA ARG A 180 5.34 -17.58 1.77
C ARG A 180 5.45 -16.58 0.63
N LEU A 181 5.12 -15.31 0.88
CA LEU A 181 5.33 -14.26 -0.11
C LEU A 181 6.81 -14.08 -0.42
N ALA A 182 7.69 -14.08 0.59
CA ALA A 182 9.13 -13.95 0.38
C ALA A 182 9.70 -15.12 -0.45
N GLN A 183 9.23 -16.34 -0.20
CA GLN A 183 9.58 -17.53 -1.00
C GLN A 183 9.13 -17.39 -2.45
N ALA A 184 7.90 -16.92 -2.68
CA ALA A 184 7.37 -16.69 -4.01
C ALA A 184 8.17 -15.58 -4.76
N ILE A 185 8.53 -14.49 -4.09
CA ILE A 185 9.38 -13.44 -4.66
C ILE A 185 10.76 -13.99 -5.04
N ALA A 186 11.37 -14.80 -4.18
CA ALA A 186 12.67 -15.42 -4.45
C ALA A 186 12.60 -16.36 -5.66
N ALA A 187 11.54 -17.15 -5.80
CA ALA A 187 11.30 -18.00 -6.95
C ALA A 187 11.16 -17.18 -8.25
N GLU A 188 10.41 -16.09 -8.22
CA GLU A 188 10.28 -15.17 -9.36
C GLU A 188 11.62 -14.56 -9.77
N ILE A 189 12.46 -14.17 -8.82
CA ILE A 189 13.78 -13.62 -9.08
C ILE A 189 14.70 -14.68 -9.72
N GLY A 190 14.64 -15.93 -9.25
CA GLY A 190 15.48 -17.04 -9.72
C GLY A 190 15.04 -17.64 -11.07
N SER A 191 13.78 -17.49 -11.46
CA SER A 191 13.19 -18.10 -12.66
C SER A 191 13.36 -17.27 -13.94
N SER A 192 13.86 -16.04 -13.87
CA SER A 192 14.09 -15.24 -15.07
C SER A 192 15.41 -15.63 -15.72
N PRO A 193 15.41 -16.05 -17.01
CA PRO A 193 16.64 -16.19 -17.77
C PRO A 193 17.33 -14.81 -17.85
N GLY A 194 18.63 -14.79 -17.57
CA GLY A 194 19.50 -13.63 -17.71
C GLY A 194 19.56 -13.11 -19.15
#